data_11a2ab0d94fbf3b41289ff5cbaab182f
#
_entry.id   11a2ab0d94fbf3b41289ff5cbaab182f
#
_cell.length_a   1.000
_cell.length_b   1.000
_cell.length_c   1.000
_cell.angle_alpha   90.00
_cell.angle_beta   90.00
_cell.angle_gamma   90.00
#
_symmetry.space_group_name_H-M   'P 1'
#
loop_
_entity.id
_entity.type
_entity.pdbx_description
1 polymer ?
#
loop_
_entity_poly.entity_id
_entity_poly.type
_entity_poly.pdbx_seq_one_letter_code
_entity_poly.pdbx_strand_id
1 'polypeptide(L)'
;DGLLAQKFYSDNGDGTYTNPLIPADFPDPDVILAGDTYYMVSTTMFVFPGVTVLKSYDLVNWEYCSNAVQRFDYSPCYDLDGCNRYGHGQWATSFRYHDGTFYLLFITLDEGGFLCSARNAEGPWEIRRLPKGFYDPGLFFDDDGKIYVAHGYGEISITPLDEHFAPAGPDSLVYTGTIRHGLEGTHVYRKDGYYYLYCTYGGRDGIQVALRSRNIYGPYEEKIVLRDTVPGVTFGIHQGALIQTQTGEWWTVLFVDSGPLGRFPSLQPVSWVDGWPVAGVNGKGVITYKKPDVGKVYPVKQLPKSDDFDGTNLGMQWGWNHNPDPGKWSLTQRPGYLRLITGKVVKTLTEAPNMLTQRPFAHYDHDIPTIGTTKVEVVSMKDGDVGGLAVFQDPYAYIAIKQEKGSRNIIMVNNGELIASVPSESDTVYLRAILSNRTEEAIFEYSYDNKVFYRIGNELQMRFNLTVFTGNKFGLFNYATGKPGGYVDFDWFTMK
;
A
#
# COMPACT_ATOMS: atom_id res chain seq x y z
N ASP A 1 -18.41 27.36 -9.23
CA ASP A 1 -17.24 26.78 -9.93
C ASP A 1 -16.20 26.15 -8.99
N GLY A 2 -16.52 25.93 -7.70
CA GLY A 2 -15.59 25.38 -6.71
C GLY A 2 -15.80 23.91 -6.34
N LEU A 3 -16.63 23.15 -7.03
CA LEU A 3 -17.07 21.80 -6.61
C LEU A 3 -16.45 20.62 -7.38
N LEU A 4 -15.59 20.87 -8.36
CA LEU A 4 -14.86 19.81 -9.08
C LEU A 4 -13.50 19.44 -8.43
N ALA A 5 -13.13 20.09 -7.34
CA ALA A 5 -11.74 20.21 -6.91
C ALA A 5 -11.23 19.10 -5.97
N GLN A 6 -12.01 18.16 -5.46
CA GLN A 6 -11.52 17.20 -4.46
C GLN A 6 -12.07 15.78 -4.64
N LYS A 7 -11.94 15.24 -5.84
CA LYS A 7 -12.32 13.86 -6.11
C LYS A 7 -11.13 12.92 -5.83
N PHE A 8 -11.29 12.00 -4.86
CA PHE A 8 -10.32 10.97 -4.52
C PHE A 8 -10.88 9.54 -4.71
N TYR A 9 -11.86 9.39 -5.60
CA TYR A 9 -12.52 8.12 -5.90
C TYR A 9 -12.80 8.01 -7.39
N SER A 10 -12.81 6.79 -7.91
CA SER A 10 -12.90 6.52 -9.35
C SER A 10 -14.32 6.59 -9.90
N ASP A 11 -15.35 6.28 -9.12
CA ASP A 11 -16.75 6.24 -9.57
C ASP A 11 -17.24 7.63 -10.00
N ASN A 12 -17.73 7.76 -11.23
CA ASN A 12 -18.22 9.04 -11.76
C ASN A 12 -19.70 9.30 -11.41
N GLY A 13 -20.41 8.30 -10.84
CA GLY A 13 -21.81 8.42 -10.45
C GLY A 13 -22.79 8.33 -11.64
N ASP A 14 -22.32 8.13 -12.85
CA ASP A 14 -23.08 8.08 -14.11
C ASP A 14 -23.05 6.70 -14.79
N GLY A 15 -22.58 5.67 -14.07
CA GLY A 15 -22.36 4.32 -14.62
C GLY A 15 -20.99 4.11 -15.21
N THR A 16 -20.10 5.09 -15.12
CA THR A 16 -18.69 5.00 -15.53
C THR A 16 -17.75 5.16 -14.34
N TYR A 17 -16.49 4.77 -14.53
CA TYR A 17 -15.40 5.05 -13.62
C TYR A 17 -14.18 5.60 -14.37
N THR A 18 -13.27 6.24 -13.65
CA THR A 18 -12.01 6.77 -14.19
C THR A 18 -10.83 6.20 -13.40
N ASN A 19 -9.86 5.63 -14.12
CA ASN A 19 -8.59 5.16 -13.53
C ASN A 19 -7.70 6.34 -13.10
N PRO A 20 -6.86 6.17 -12.06
CA PRO A 20 -6.64 4.94 -11.30
C PRO A 20 -7.86 4.58 -10.43
N LEU A 21 -8.05 3.29 -10.19
CA LEU A 21 -9.15 2.75 -9.38
C LEU A 21 -9.15 3.30 -7.95
N ILE A 22 -7.96 3.37 -7.35
CA ILE A 22 -7.69 4.05 -6.08
C ILE A 22 -6.43 4.91 -6.29
N PRO A 23 -6.51 6.24 -6.15
CA PRO A 23 -5.36 7.11 -6.40
C PRO A 23 -4.41 7.19 -5.21
N ALA A 24 -3.97 6.04 -4.71
CA ALA A 24 -3.06 5.88 -3.59
C ALA A 24 -2.27 4.57 -3.72
N ASP A 25 -1.19 4.44 -2.94
CA ASP A 25 -0.28 3.29 -2.96
C ASP A 25 -0.93 2.02 -2.41
N PHE A 26 -1.52 1.23 -3.30
CA PHE A 26 -2.03 -0.12 -3.03
C PHE A 26 -1.41 -1.09 -4.04
N PRO A 27 -0.11 -1.42 -3.89
CA PRO A 27 0.64 -2.20 -4.86
C PRO A 27 0.28 -3.69 -4.84
N ASP A 28 0.66 -4.39 -5.91
CA ASP A 28 0.60 -5.84 -6.04
C ASP A 28 -0.79 -6.43 -5.75
N PRO A 29 -1.87 -5.89 -6.36
CA PRO A 29 -3.21 -6.32 -6.02
C PRO A 29 -3.46 -7.76 -6.47
N ASP A 30 -3.99 -8.59 -5.57
CA ASP A 30 -4.64 -9.85 -5.94
C ASP A 30 -6.11 -9.80 -5.50
N VAL A 31 -7.02 -10.16 -6.39
CA VAL A 31 -8.47 -10.01 -6.21
C VAL A 31 -9.17 -11.34 -6.36
N ILE A 32 -10.12 -11.61 -5.46
CA ILE A 32 -10.98 -12.79 -5.49
C ILE A 32 -12.43 -12.38 -5.34
N LEU A 33 -13.33 -13.27 -5.79
CA LEU A 33 -14.77 -13.20 -5.54
C LEU A 33 -15.15 -14.35 -4.59
N ALA A 34 -15.78 -14.00 -3.47
CA ALA A 34 -16.37 -14.98 -2.55
C ALA A 34 -17.81 -14.57 -2.24
N GLY A 35 -18.75 -15.40 -2.64
CA GLY A 35 -20.17 -15.03 -2.64
C GLY A 35 -20.46 -13.89 -3.61
N ASP A 36 -20.93 -12.76 -3.10
CA ASP A 36 -21.21 -11.54 -3.86
C ASP A 36 -20.19 -10.40 -3.58
N THR A 37 -19.11 -10.70 -2.88
CA THR A 37 -18.14 -9.73 -2.43
C THR A 37 -16.78 -9.99 -3.06
N TYR A 38 -16.20 -8.94 -3.65
CA TYR A 38 -14.83 -8.93 -4.12
C TYR A 38 -13.92 -8.52 -2.98
N TYR A 39 -12.79 -9.21 -2.85
CA TYR A 39 -11.76 -8.90 -1.87
C TYR A 39 -10.44 -8.69 -2.59
N MET A 40 -9.69 -7.69 -2.18
CA MET A 40 -8.38 -7.35 -2.71
C MET A 40 -7.37 -7.25 -1.59
N VAL A 41 -6.26 -7.97 -1.70
CA VAL A 41 -5.08 -7.78 -0.85
C VAL A 41 -4.11 -6.81 -1.51
N SER A 42 -3.38 -6.06 -0.69
CA SER A 42 -2.30 -5.20 -1.14
C SER A 42 -1.08 -5.30 -0.23
N THR A 43 0.10 -5.06 -0.80
CA THR A 43 1.37 -5.01 -0.09
C THR A 43 1.43 -3.80 0.83
N THR A 44 1.80 -4.02 2.09
CA THR A 44 2.02 -2.97 3.09
C THR A 44 3.46 -2.90 3.58
N MET A 45 4.29 -3.80 3.11
CA MET A 45 5.72 -3.89 3.39
C MET A 45 6.00 -4.00 4.89
N PHE A 46 6.66 -3.01 5.48
CA PHE A 46 7.02 -2.93 6.90
C PHE A 46 5.99 -2.18 7.76
N VAL A 47 4.86 -1.78 7.18
CA VAL A 47 3.81 -1.03 7.88
C VAL A 47 2.83 -1.98 8.55
N PHE A 48 2.59 -1.80 9.85
CA PHE A 48 1.66 -2.63 10.64
C PHE A 48 0.69 -1.76 11.46
N PRO A 49 -0.57 -2.23 11.67
CA PRO A 49 -1.18 -3.42 11.07
C PRO A 49 -1.05 -3.42 9.55
N GLY A 50 -0.86 -4.60 8.97
CA GLY A 50 -0.56 -4.74 7.54
C GLY A 50 -1.15 -5.99 6.92
N VAL A 51 -0.74 -6.26 5.69
CA VAL A 51 -1.38 -7.22 4.78
C VAL A 51 -2.84 -6.82 4.64
N THR A 52 -3.04 -5.62 4.08
CA THR A 52 -4.35 -4.96 4.04
C THR A 52 -5.27 -5.65 3.04
N VAL A 53 -6.47 -5.97 3.51
CA VAL A 53 -7.57 -6.49 2.69
C VAL A 53 -8.62 -5.40 2.54
N LEU A 54 -8.98 -5.12 1.31
CA LEU A 54 -10.11 -4.27 0.92
C LEU A 54 -11.26 -5.13 0.43
N LYS A 55 -12.49 -4.63 0.47
CA LYS A 55 -13.66 -5.28 -0.12
C LYS A 55 -14.46 -4.33 -1.00
N SER A 56 -15.15 -4.88 -1.97
CA SER A 56 -16.04 -4.18 -2.90
C SER A 56 -17.17 -5.08 -3.34
N TYR A 57 -18.30 -4.48 -3.69
CA TYR A 57 -19.44 -5.20 -4.29
C TYR A 57 -19.56 -4.97 -5.80
N ASP A 58 -18.72 -4.10 -6.38
CA ASP A 58 -18.81 -3.72 -7.79
C ASP A 58 -17.43 -3.53 -8.49
N LEU A 59 -16.32 -3.89 -7.82
CA LEU A 59 -14.94 -3.70 -8.27
C LEU A 59 -14.49 -2.24 -8.39
N VAL A 60 -15.36 -1.27 -8.21
CA VAL A 60 -15.06 0.17 -8.35
C VAL A 60 -15.03 0.88 -7.01
N ASN A 61 -16.02 0.58 -6.16
CA ASN A 61 -16.18 1.19 -4.85
C ASN A 61 -15.59 0.27 -3.77
N TRP A 62 -14.45 0.67 -3.22
CA TRP A 62 -13.69 -0.12 -2.24
C TRP A 62 -13.77 0.46 -0.84
N GLU A 63 -13.76 -0.41 0.15
CA GLU A 63 -13.67 -0.06 1.57
C GLU A 63 -12.65 -0.98 2.26
N TYR A 64 -12.06 -0.50 3.37
CA TYR A 64 -11.20 -1.34 4.19
C TYR A 64 -12.01 -2.49 4.79
N CYS A 65 -11.46 -3.70 4.74
CA CYS A 65 -12.05 -4.90 5.31
C CYS A 65 -11.31 -5.35 6.57
N SER A 66 -10.00 -5.56 6.44
CA SER A 66 -9.14 -5.96 7.56
C SER A 66 -7.67 -5.72 7.26
N ASN A 67 -6.85 -5.83 8.30
CA ASN A 67 -5.41 -6.05 8.18
C ASN A 67 -5.11 -7.44 8.75
N ALA A 68 -4.60 -8.34 7.93
CA ALA A 68 -4.43 -9.74 8.33
C ALA A 68 -3.35 -9.92 9.40
N VAL A 69 -2.40 -9.00 9.49
CA VAL A 69 -1.29 -9.04 10.45
C VAL A 69 -1.29 -7.77 11.29
N GLN A 70 -1.51 -7.93 12.60
CA GLN A 70 -1.55 -6.81 13.54
C GLN A 70 -0.14 -6.37 13.95
N ARG A 71 0.75 -7.32 14.21
CA ARG A 71 2.16 -7.17 14.52
C ARG A 71 2.95 -8.27 13.82
N PHE A 72 4.19 -7.99 13.47
CA PHE A 72 5.07 -8.99 12.89
C PHE A 72 6.24 -9.27 13.83
N ASP A 73 6.08 -10.31 14.65
CA ASP A 73 6.99 -10.64 15.76
C ASP A 73 8.02 -11.73 15.38
N TYR A 74 8.45 -11.77 14.12
CA TYR A 74 9.40 -12.78 13.63
C TYR A 74 10.87 -12.30 13.60
N SER A 75 11.09 -11.02 13.92
CA SER A 75 12.44 -10.44 14.07
C SER A 75 12.36 -9.14 14.89
N PRO A 76 13.37 -8.86 15.76
CA PRO A 76 13.44 -7.59 16.49
C PRO A 76 13.61 -6.38 15.56
N CYS A 77 14.00 -6.58 14.31
CA CYS A 77 14.09 -5.51 13.33
C CYS A 77 12.74 -4.88 12.99
N TYR A 78 11.64 -5.61 13.18
CA TYR A 78 10.29 -5.03 13.05
C TYR A 78 9.91 -4.12 14.22
N ASP A 79 10.61 -4.19 15.35
CA ASP A 79 10.47 -3.27 16.48
C ASP A 79 11.47 -2.10 16.40
N LEU A 80 12.22 -1.97 15.30
CA LEU A 80 13.32 -1.02 15.14
C LEU A 80 14.37 -1.14 16.27
N ASP A 81 14.61 -2.35 16.74
CA ASP A 81 15.57 -2.62 17.80
C ASP A 81 16.96 -2.95 17.23
N GLY A 82 17.75 -1.89 17.00
CA GLY A 82 19.10 -1.97 16.44
C GLY A 82 19.18 -2.31 14.95
N CYS A 83 18.05 -2.52 14.29
CA CYS A 83 17.93 -2.83 12.87
C CYS A 83 16.53 -2.43 12.36
N ASN A 84 16.28 -2.61 11.05
CA ASN A 84 15.00 -2.29 10.43
C ASN A 84 14.64 -3.30 9.33
N ARG A 85 13.44 -3.13 8.77
CA ARG A 85 12.92 -3.92 7.64
C ARG A 85 12.38 -3.05 6.50
N TYR A 86 12.92 -1.85 6.33
CA TYR A 86 12.60 -1.03 5.15
C TYR A 86 12.86 -1.82 3.87
N GLY A 87 11.88 -1.86 2.97
CA GLY A 87 11.97 -2.64 1.74
C GLY A 87 11.97 -4.17 1.90
N HIS A 88 11.92 -4.71 3.10
CA HIS A 88 12.10 -6.13 3.41
C HIS A 88 10.91 -6.79 4.11
N GLY A 89 9.82 -6.07 4.35
CA GLY A 89 8.62 -6.60 5.00
C GLY A 89 7.80 -7.53 4.12
N GLN A 90 6.46 -7.43 4.22
CA GLN A 90 5.55 -8.23 3.37
C GLN A 90 5.66 -7.77 1.92
N TRP A 91 5.96 -8.74 1.05
CA TRP A 91 6.00 -8.57 -0.41
C TRP A 91 4.69 -9.03 -1.05
N ALA A 92 4.63 -9.05 -2.40
CA ALA A 92 3.42 -9.41 -3.13
C ALA A 92 2.75 -10.68 -2.59
N THR A 93 1.44 -10.63 -2.43
CA THR A 93 0.65 -11.66 -1.74
C THR A 93 -0.34 -12.30 -2.70
N SER A 94 -0.42 -13.62 -2.67
CA SER A 94 -1.49 -14.38 -3.32
C SER A 94 -2.71 -14.46 -2.41
N PHE A 95 -3.90 -14.20 -2.95
CA PHE A 95 -5.16 -14.26 -2.24
C PHE A 95 -6.07 -15.34 -2.85
N ARG A 96 -6.53 -16.30 -2.05
CA ARG A 96 -7.44 -17.34 -2.49
C ARG A 96 -8.53 -17.61 -1.46
N TYR A 97 -9.68 -18.04 -1.96
CA TYR A 97 -10.79 -18.56 -1.16
C TYR A 97 -11.07 -19.99 -1.61
N HIS A 98 -10.98 -20.94 -0.70
CA HIS A 98 -11.18 -22.35 -0.98
C HIS A 98 -11.80 -23.04 0.23
N ASP A 99 -12.87 -23.83 -0.01
CA ASP A 99 -13.57 -24.60 1.01
C ASP A 99 -13.91 -23.79 2.29
N GLY A 100 -14.48 -22.59 2.09
CA GLY A 100 -14.91 -21.74 3.19
C GLY A 100 -13.77 -21.08 3.97
N THR A 101 -12.55 -21.06 3.43
CA THR A 101 -11.36 -20.44 4.06
C THR A 101 -10.67 -19.49 3.09
N PHE A 102 -10.34 -18.32 3.59
CA PHE A 102 -9.49 -17.35 2.91
C PHE A 102 -8.03 -17.63 3.23
N TYR A 103 -7.17 -17.53 2.22
CA TYR A 103 -5.73 -17.76 2.31
C TYR A 103 -4.96 -16.60 1.71
N LEU A 104 -3.97 -16.09 2.45
CA LEU A 104 -3.00 -15.09 2.01
C LEU A 104 -1.60 -15.70 2.12
N LEU A 105 -0.91 -15.85 1.00
CA LEU A 105 0.44 -16.41 0.93
C LEU A 105 1.41 -15.36 0.47
N PHE A 106 2.45 -15.10 1.27
CA PHE A 106 3.47 -14.09 0.97
C PHE A 106 4.85 -14.46 1.51
N ILE A 107 5.84 -13.69 1.13
CA ILE A 107 7.19 -13.75 1.70
C ILE A 107 7.58 -12.43 2.36
N THR A 108 8.52 -12.52 3.29
CA THR A 108 9.47 -11.46 3.60
C THR A 108 10.85 -11.90 3.15
N LEU A 109 11.74 -10.96 2.80
CA LEU A 109 13.04 -11.34 2.23
C LEU A 109 13.97 -12.00 3.25
N ASP A 110 13.84 -11.69 4.54
CA ASP A 110 14.74 -12.18 5.57
C ASP A 110 14.15 -13.35 6.38
N GLU A 111 12.84 -13.39 6.59
CA GLU A 111 12.20 -14.38 7.46
C GLU A 111 11.57 -15.55 6.68
N GLY A 112 11.35 -15.40 5.36
CA GLY A 112 10.85 -16.45 4.47
C GLY A 112 9.35 -16.38 4.19
N GLY A 113 8.70 -17.55 4.08
CA GLY A 113 7.30 -17.67 3.67
C GLY A 113 6.31 -17.66 4.83
N PHE A 114 5.15 -17.06 4.59
CA PHE A 114 4.05 -16.96 5.55
C PHE A 114 2.71 -17.23 4.90
N LEU A 115 1.82 -17.87 5.66
CA LEU A 115 0.43 -18.08 5.31
C LEU A 115 -0.47 -17.47 6.38
N CYS A 116 -1.37 -16.59 5.96
CA CYS A 116 -2.50 -16.19 6.79
C CYS A 116 -3.75 -16.93 6.34
N SER A 117 -4.59 -17.36 7.29
CA SER A 117 -5.88 -17.98 6.99
C SER A 117 -6.98 -17.46 7.91
N ALA A 118 -8.21 -17.38 7.38
CA ALA A 118 -9.39 -16.97 8.11
C ALA A 118 -10.66 -17.56 7.52
N ARG A 119 -11.68 -17.78 8.36
CA ARG A 119 -13.02 -18.16 7.90
C ARG A 119 -13.83 -16.98 7.36
N ASN A 120 -13.52 -15.78 7.83
CA ASN A 120 -14.11 -14.53 7.38
C ASN A 120 -13.01 -13.56 6.96
N ALA A 121 -13.24 -12.80 5.90
CA ALA A 121 -12.23 -11.84 5.41
C ALA A 121 -11.98 -10.68 6.39
N GLU A 122 -12.94 -10.39 7.27
CA GLU A 122 -12.77 -9.47 8.39
C GLU A 122 -11.89 -10.04 9.51
N GLY A 123 -11.58 -11.31 9.48
CA GLY A 123 -10.81 -12.03 10.50
C GLY A 123 -11.69 -12.72 11.56
N PRO A 124 -11.10 -13.18 12.67
CA PRO A 124 -9.66 -13.08 12.96
C PRO A 124 -8.81 -13.90 11.98
N TRP A 125 -7.63 -13.38 11.63
CA TRP A 125 -6.64 -14.04 10.81
C TRP A 125 -5.61 -14.75 11.68
N GLU A 126 -5.27 -15.98 11.29
CA GLU A 126 -4.16 -16.73 11.86
C GLU A 126 -2.98 -16.67 10.90
N ILE A 127 -1.79 -16.32 11.43
CA ILE A 127 -0.54 -16.30 10.66
C ILE A 127 0.36 -17.44 11.12
N ARG A 128 0.99 -18.11 10.16
CA ARG A 128 2.05 -19.09 10.43
C ARG A 128 3.18 -18.98 9.42
N ARG A 129 4.39 -19.25 9.89
CA ARG A 129 5.57 -19.36 9.04
C ARG A 129 5.57 -20.70 8.31
N LEU A 130 5.90 -20.69 7.03
CA LEU A 130 6.04 -21.88 6.21
C LEU A 130 7.49 -22.37 6.17
N PRO A 131 7.72 -23.68 5.88
CA PRO A 131 9.07 -24.24 5.78
C PRO A 131 9.85 -23.67 4.59
N LYS A 132 9.18 -23.12 3.59
CA LYS A 132 9.76 -22.50 2.40
C LYS A 132 9.02 -21.23 2.02
N GLY A 133 9.76 -20.19 1.61
CA GLY A 133 9.23 -18.99 0.98
C GLY A 133 9.21 -19.14 -0.55
N PHE A 134 8.24 -18.48 -1.19
CA PHE A 134 8.07 -18.47 -2.64
C PHE A 134 7.99 -17.01 -3.09
N TYR A 135 8.88 -16.61 -4.00
CA TYR A 135 8.92 -15.25 -4.52
C TYR A 135 7.71 -14.98 -5.42
N ASP A 136 6.97 -13.89 -5.16
CA ASP A 136 5.75 -13.51 -5.88
C ASP A 136 4.80 -14.71 -6.07
N PRO A 137 4.32 -15.32 -4.96
CA PRO A 137 3.61 -16.58 -5.03
C PRO A 137 2.25 -16.44 -5.70
N GLY A 138 1.90 -17.42 -6.53
CA GLY A 138 0.55 -17.64 -7.05
C GLY A 138 0.00 -18.97 -6.51
N LEU A 139 -0.69 -18.93 -5.37
CA LEU A 139 -1.33 -20.09 -4.78
C LEU A 139 -2.50 -20.55 -5.66
N PHE A 140 -2.59 -21.85 -5.88
CA PHE A 140 -3.63 -22.43 -6.74
C PHE A 140 -4.16 -23.75 -6.17
N PHE A 141 -5.47 -23.86 -6.05
CA PHE A 141 -6.17 -25.08 -5.73
C PHE A 141 -6.78 -25.65 -7.02
N ASP A 142 -6.29 -26.79 -7.46
CA ASP A 142 -6.78 -27.41 -8.70
C ASP A 142 -8.05 -28.25 -8.44
N ASP A 143 -8.82 -28.49 -9.49
CA ASP A 143 -10.10 -29.23 -9.42
C ASP A 143 -9.91 -30.70 -8.99
N ASP A 144 -8.70 -31.24 -9.11
CA ASP A 144 -8.36 -32.60 -8.67
C ASP A 144 -7.97 -32.68 -7.18
N GLY A 145 -8.08 -31.55 -6.45
CA GLY A 145 -7.76 -31.43 -5.04
C GLY A 145 -6.28 -31.20 -4.73
N LYS A 146 -5.42 -31.06 -5.74
CA LYS A 146 -4.01 -30.74 -5.54
C LYS A 146 -3.82 -29.25 -5.33
N ILE A 147 -2.78 -28.91 -4.58
CA ILE A 147 -2.38 -27.54 -4.30
C ILE A 147 -1.05 -27.27 -4.97
N TYR A 148 -0.95 -26.14 -5.62
CA TYR A 148 0.27 -25.70 -6.29
C TYR A 148 0.60 -24.24 -5.93
N VAL A 149 1.86 -23.88 -6.04
CA VAL A 149 2.30 -22.50 -6.05
C VAL A 149 3.18 -22.23 -7.28
N ALA A 150 2.82 -21.22 -8.05
CA ALA A 150 3.68 -20.65 -9.08
C ALA A 150 4.52 -19.55 -8.46
N HIS A 151 5.80 -19.47 -8.79
CA HIS A 151 6.70 -18.48 -8.19
C HIS A 151 7.95 -18.26 -9.03
N GLY A 152 8.65 -17.17 -8.77
CA GLY A 152 9.97 -16.91 -9.34
C GLY A 152 10.14 -15.52 -9.93
N TYR A 153 11.38 -15.20 -10.30
CA TYR A 153 11.81 -13.98 -10.96
C TYR A 153 12.68 -14.30 -12.15
N GLY A 154 12.23 -13.90 -13.35
CA GLY A 154 12.86 -14.26 -14.62
C GLY A 154 12.56 -15.69 -15.07
N GLU A 155 12.57 -16.62 -14.17
CA GLU A 155 12.21 -18.03 -14.33
C GLU A 155 11.03 -18.36 -13.43
N ILE A 156 9.97 -18.93 -14.01
CA ILE A 156 8.77 -19.33 -13.26
C ILE A 156 8.81 -20.83 -13.03
N SER A 157 8.66 -21.20 -11.77
CA SER A 157 8.55 -22.58 -11.32
C SER A 157 7.17 -22.88 -10.74
N ILE A 158 6.77 -24.14 -10.84
CA ILE A 158 5.59 -24.68 -10.15
C ILE A 158 6.09 -25.67 -9.09
N THR A 159 5.61 -25.50 -7.88
CA THR A 159 5.87 -26.40 -6.75
C THR A 159 4.55 -26.98 -6.25
N PRO A 160 4.37 -28.30 -6.22
CA PRO A 160 3.23 -28.92 -5.56
C PRO A 160 3.37 -28.77 -4.04
N LEU A 161 2.23 -28.51 -3.38
CA LEU A 161 2.15 -28.36 -1.93
C LEU A 161 1.28 -29.48 -1.33
N ASP A 162 1.57 -29.86 -0.11
CA ASP A 162 0.71 -30.71 0.69
C ASP A 162 -0.43 -29.88 1.36
N GLU A 163 -1.25 -30.58 2.14
CA GLU A 163 -2.38 -29.97 2.89
C GLU A 163 -1.93 -28.96 3.98
N HIS A 164 -0.64 -28.96 4.33
CA HIS A 164 -0.03 -28.02 5.25
C HIS A 164 0.73 -26.90 4.55
N PHE A 165 0.61 -26.82 3.21
CA PHE A 165 1.29 -25.86 2.35
C PHE A 165 2.83 -25.99 2.41
N ALA A 166 3.34 -27.14 2.79
CA ALA A 166 4.75 -27.49 2.64
C ALA A 166 4.99 -28.09 1.24
N PRO A 167 6.21 -27.95 0.67
CA PRO A 167 6.54 -28.59 -0.59
C PRO A 167 6.31 -30.09 -0.56
N ALA A 168 5.48 -30.60 -1.50
CA ALA A 168 5.21 -32.01 -1.70
C ALA A 168 6.00 -32.62 -2.87
N GLY A 169 6.86 -31.82 -3.49
CA GLY A 169 7.72 -32.19 -4.60
C GLY A 169 8.73 -31.09 -4.92
N PRO A 170 9.56 -31.31 -5.96
CA PRO A 170 10.56 -30.31 -6.36
C PRO A 170 9.95 -29.07 -7.01
N ASP A 171 10.72 -27.99 -7.02
CA ASP A 171 10.43 -26.85 -7.91
C ASP A 171 10.66 -27.30 -9.35
N SER A 172 9.63 -27.21 -10.17
CA SER A 172 9.70 -27.54 -11.57
C SER A 172 9.71 -26.24 -12.39
N LEU A 173 10.86 -25.94 -13.01
CA LEU A 173 10.97 -24.82 -13.96
C LEU A 173 10.02 -25.07 -15.12
N VAL A 174 9.04 -24.17 -15.34
CA VAL A 174 8.03 -24.32 -16.40
C VAL A 174 8.16 -23.27 -17.49
N TYR A 175 8.77 -22.13 -17.19
CA TYR A 175 8.94 -21.07 -18.18
C TYR A 175 10.08 -20.12 -17.81
N THR A 176 10.84 -19.72 -18.83
CA THR A 176 11.84 -18.65 -18.72
C THR A 176 11.37 -17.47 -19.56
N GLY A 177 11.35 -16.28 -18.97
CA GLY A 177 10.89 -15.07 -19.65
C GLY A 177 11.69 -14.79 -20.93
N THR A 178 10.97 -14.48 -22.03
CA THR A 178 11.58 -14.31 -23.36
C THR A 178 11.61 -12.86 -23.83
N ILE A 179 10.74 -11.98 -23.30
CA ILE A 179 10.64 -10.58 -23.76
C ILE A 179 11.79 -9.75 -23.20
N ARG A 180 12.05 -9.89 -21.90
CA ARG A 180 13.18 -9.29 -21.17
C ARG A 180 13.41 -10.03 -19.86
N HIS A 181 14.46 -9.67 -19.14
CA HIS A 181 14.68 -10.20 -17.79
C HIS A 181 13.60 -9.72 -16.81
N GLY A 182 13.27 -10.54 -15.80
CA GLY A 182 12.40 -10.15 -14.70
C GLY A 182 10.92 -10.46 -14.86
N LEU A 183 10.57 -11.59 -15.49
CA LEU A 183 9.19 -12.12 -15.45
C LEU A 183 8.84 -12.51 -14.00
N GLU A 184 7.70 -11.99 -13.49
CA GLU A 184 7.32 -12.13 -12.07
C GLU A 184 5.81 -11.92 -11.86
N GLY A 185 5.36 -11.86 -10.60
CA GLY A 185 3.98 -11.51 -10.24
C GLY A 185 2.95 -12.54 -10.71
N THR A 186 3.29 -13.83 -10.62
CA THR A 186 2.51 -14.91 -11.23
C THR A 186 1.27 -15.26 -10.43
N HIS A 187 0.09 -15.19 -11.05
CA HIS A 187 -1.15 -15.77 -10.56
C HIS A 187 -1.63 -16.89 -11.47
N VAL A 188 -2.23 -17.95 -10.90
CA VAL A 188 -2.64 -19.13 -11.65
C VAL A 188 -4.15 -19.20 -11.77
N TYR A 189 -4.62 -19.43 -13.00
CA TYR A 189 -6.04 -19.61 -13.31
C TYR A 189 -6.23 -20.85 -14.19
N ARG A 190 -7.43 -21.42 -14.16
CA ARG A 190 -7.83 -22.50 -15.05
C ARG A 190 -9.12 -22.13 -15.78
N LYS A 191 -9.11 -22.27 -17.10
CA LYS A 191 -10.26 -21.98 -17.95
C LYS A 191 -10.22 -22.81 -19.24
N ASP A 192 -11.36 -23.43 -19.57
CA ASP A 192 -11.54 -24.20 -20.83
C ASP A 192 -10.44 -25.26 -21.05
N GLY A 193 -10.01 -25.92 -19.96
CA GLY A 193 -8.99 -26.97 -19.96
C GLY A 193 -7.56 -26.48 -20.13
N TYR A 194 -7.33 -25.16 -20.04
CA TYR A 194 -6.00 -24.56 -20.00
C TYR A 194 -5.68 -24.04 -18.60
N TYR A 195 -4.42 -24.15 -18.23
CA TYR A 195 -3.78 -23.38 -17.16
C TYR A 195 -3.25 -22.08 -17.72
N TYR A 196 -3.47 -20.99 -17.00
CA TYR A 196 -2.95 -19.67 -17.30
C TYR A 196 -2.07 -19.21 -16.16
N LEU A 197 -0.83 -18.86 -16.49
CA LEU A 197 0.04 -18.11 -15.57
C LEU A 197 -0.04 -16.64 -16.00
N TYR A 198 -0.67 -15.83 -15.18
CA TYR A 198 -0.87 -14.40 -15.44
C TYR A 198 0.25 -13.64 -14.76
N CYS A 199 1.19 -13.13 -15.55
CA CYS A 199 2.48 -12.62 -15.09
C CYS A 199 2.76 -11.23 -15.62
N THR A 200 3.84 -10.64 -15.13
CA THR A 200 4.29 -9.33 -15.57
C THR A 200 5.79 -9.30 -15.81
N TYR A 201 6.21 -8.41 -16.71
CA TYR A 201 7.55 -7.87 -16.71
C TYR A 201 7.47 -6.51 -16.04
N GLY A 202 8.02 -6.40 -14.83
CA GLY A 202 7.87 -5.25 -13.97
C GLY A 202 8.66 -4.02 -14.42
N GLY A 203 8.62 -2.98 -13.60
CA GLY A 203 9.28 -1.71 -13.85
C GLY A 203 8.37 -0.67 -14.51
N ARG A 204 8.94 0.50 -14.75
CA ARG A 204 8.21 1.70 -15.16
C ARG A 204 7.44 1.54 -16.48
N ASP A 205 7.95 0.74 -17.41
CA ASP A 205 7.31 0.36 -18.66
C ASP A 205 6.78 -1.08 -18.63
N GLY A 206 6.23 -1.47 -17.47
CA GLY A 206 5.71 -2.81 -17.20
C GLY A 206 4.69 -3.28 -18.23
N ILE A 207 4.72 -4.59 -18.48
CA ILE A 207 3.82 -5.27 -19.42
C ILE A 207 3.14 -6.42 -18.71
N GLN A 208 1.86 -6.64 -19.02
CA GLN A 208 1.14 -7.82 -18.57
C GLN A 208 1.16 -8.90 -19.65
N VAL A 209 1.49 -10.11 -19.25
CA VAL A 209 1.51 -11.29 -20.12
C VAL A 209 0.65 -12.41 -19.55
N ALA A 210 0.18 -13.29 -20.38
CA ALA A 210 -0.39 -14.57 -20.01
C ALA A 210 0.43 -15.70 -20.62
N LEU A 211 0.71 -16.72 -19.84
CA LEU A 211 1.28 -17.98 -20.30
C LEU A 211 0.17 -19.02 -20.29
N ARG A 212 0.07 -19.85 -21.32
CA ARG A 212 -1.00 -20.84 -21.47
C ARG A 212 -0.46 -22.23 -21.76
N SER A 213 -1.00 -23.25 -21.06
CA SER A 213 -0.70 -24.67 -21.32
C SER A 213 -1.88 -25.55 -20.96
N ARG A 214 -1.94 -26.73 -21.57
CA ARG A 214 -2.88 -27.79 -21.18
C ARG A 214 -2.42 -28.58 -19.95
N ASN A 215 -1.16 -28.46 -19.59
CA ASN A 215 -0.57 -29.12 -18.43
C ASN A 215 0.06 -28.06 -17.51
N ILE A 216 -0.16 -28.17 -16.18
CA ILE A 216 0.37 -27.21 -15.24
C ILE A 216 1.90 -27.10 -15.26
N TYR A 217 2.59 -28.16 -15.68
CA TYR A 217 4.04 -28.18 -15.85
C TYR A 217 4.50 -27.80 -17.26
N GLY A 218 3.60 -27.30 -18.10
CA GLY A 218 3.90 -26.87 -19.45
C GLY A 218 3.86 -27.97 -20.53
N PRO A 219 4.39 -27.69 -21.73
CA PRO A 219 5.02 -26.43 -22.13
C PRO A 219 4.01 -25.27 -22.23
N TYR A 220 4.48 -24.06 -21.94
CA TYR A 220 3.68 -22.83 -21.98
C TYR A 220 3.97 -22.01 -23.24
N GLU A 221 2.92 -21.40 -23.79
CA GLU A 221 2.97 -20.35 -24.81
C GLU A 221 2.81 -18.99 -24.11
N GLU A 222 3.54 -17.96 -24.56
CA GLU A 222 3.46 -16.61 -24.02
C GLU A 222 2.76 -15.64 -24.95
N LYS A 223 1.90 -14.77 -24.40
CA LYS A 223 1.29 -13.67 -25.14
C LYS A 223 1.24 -12.40 -24.28
N ILE A 224 1.64 -11.27 -24.86
CA ILE A 224 1.38 -9.95 -24.26
C ILE A 224 -0.13 -9.70 -24.33
N VAL A 225 -0.76 -9.45 -23.19
CA VAL A 225 -2.21 -9.21 -23.05
C VAL A 225 -2.54 -7.75 -22.74
N LEU A 226 -1.59 -6.99 -22.23
CA LEU A 226 -1.68 -5.55 -22.08
C LEU A 226 -0.28 -4.92 -22.14
N ARG A 227 -0.12 -3.96 -23.02
CA ARG A 227 1.06 -3.11 -23.07
C ARG A 227 0.62 -1.69 -23.35
N ASP A 228 0.56 -0.90 -22.30
CA ASP A 228 0.13 0.48 -22.43
C ASP A 228 0.74 1.36 -21.35
N THR A 229 0.97 2.60 -21.73
CA THR A 229 1.29 3.72 -20.84
C THR A 229 0.25 4.79 -21.09
N VAL A 230 -0.26 5.39 -20.05
CA VAL A 230 -1.16 6.54 -20.20
C VAL A 230 -0.30 7.81 -20.22
N PRO A 231 -0.13 8.47 -21.37
CA PRO A 231 0.76 9.62 -21.51
C PRO A 231 0.42 10.72 -20.49
N GLY A 232 1.46 11.17 -19.76
CA GLY A 232 1.34 12.24 -18.77
C GLY A 232 0.69 11.84 -17.44
N VAL A 233 0.25 10.59 -17.29
CA VAL A 233 -0.47 10.14 -16.09
C VAL A 233 0.17 8.90 -15.46
N THR A 234 0.52 7.89 -16.27
CA THR A 234 1.00 6.61 -15.75
C THR A 234 2.12 6.03 -16.62
N PHE A 235 2.85 5.12 -16.00
CA PHE A 235 3.74 4.19 -16.65
C PHE A 235 3.03 2.84 -16.81
N GLY A 236 3.65 1.84 -17.41
CA GLY A 236 3.04 0.58 -17.78
C GLY A 236 2.05 0.00 -16.76
N ILE A 237 0.91 -0.45 -17.25
CA ILE A 237 -0.14 -1.09 -16.45
C ILE A 237 0.20 -2.57 -16.36
N HIS A 238 0.46 -3.09 -15.16
CA HIS A 238 0.93 -4.46 -15.00
C HIS A 238 0.75 -4.99 -13.59
N GLN A 239 0.95 -6.28 -13.40
CA GLN A 239 0.93 -7.05 -12.16
C GLN A 239 -0.39 -6.95 -11.38
N GLY A 240 -1.09 -8.06 -11.33
CA GLY A 240 -2.33 -8.19 -10.58
C GLY A 240 -3.15 -9.40 -11.00
N ALA A 241 -4.45 -9.31 -10.84
CA ALA A 241 -5.37 -10.43 -10.88
C ALA A 241 -6.38 -10.36 -12.03
N LEU A 242 -6.75 -11.51 -12.55
CA LEU A 242 -7.96 -11.71 -13.34
C LEU A 242 -9.14 -11.99 -12.42
N ILE A 243 -10.32 -11.48 -12.75
CA ILE A 243 -11.54 -11.70 -12.00
C ILE A 243 -12.75 -11.79 -12.93
N GLN A 244 -13.65 -12.73 -12.67
CA GLN A 244 -14.93 -12.84 -13.35
C GLN A 244 -16.04 -12.32 -12.45
N THR A 245 -16.93 -11.48 -12.99
CA THR A 245 -18.12 -11.03 -12.26
C THR A 245 -19.19 -12.11 -12.20
N GLN A 246 -20.18 -11.92 -11.31
CA GLN A 246 -21.35 -12.80 -11.19
C GLN A 246 -22.16 -12.88 -12.48
N THR A 247 -22.10 -11.86 -13.33
CA THR A 247 -22.80 -11.80 -14.63
C THR A 247 -21.98 -12.40 -15.77
N GLY A 248 -20.72 -12.80 -15.48
CA GLY A 248 -19.84 -13.45 -16.46
C GLY A 248 -18.87 -12.51 -17.20
N GLU A 249 -18.87 -11.21 -16.92
CA GLU A 249 -17.87 -10.30 -17.45
C GLU A 249 -16.48 -10.59 -16.83
N TRP A 250 -15.43 -10.41 -17.63
CA TRP A 250 -14.06 -10.56 -17.17
C TRP A 250 -13.38 -9.20 -17.03
N TRP A 251 -12.62 -9.06 -15.95
CA TRP A 251 -11.90 -7.86 -15.58
C TRP A 251 -10.51 -8.21 -15.04
N THR A 252 -9.65 -7.23 -14.98
CA THR A 252 -8.34 -7.34 -14.32
C THR A 252 -8.07 -6.10 -13.49
N VAL A 253 -7.54 -6.32 -12.28
CA VAL A 253 -6.99 -5.26 -11.44
C VAL A 253 -5.49 -5.38 -11.50
N LEU A 254 -4.85 -4.37 -12.04
CA LEU A 254 -3.41 -4.24 -12.18
C LEU A 254 -2.97 -2.93 -11.54
N PHE A 255 -1.69 -2.74 -11.26
CA PHE A 255 -1.25 -1.44 -10.80
C PHE A 255 -0.55 -0.62 -11.90
N VAL A 256 -0.42 0.68 -11.64
CA VAL A 256 0.36 1.63 -12.44
C VAL A 256 1.36 2.33 -11.54
N ASP A 257 2.58 2.54 -12.02
CA ASP A 257 3.54 3.39 -11.32
C ASP A 257 3.12 4.85 -11.41
N SER A 258 2.92 5.47 -10.25
CA SER A 258 2.47 6.86 -10.10
C SER A 258 3.55 7.72 -9.44
N GLY A 259 4.80 7.51 -9.87
CA GLY A 259 5.96 8.24 -9.38
C GLY A 259 6.17 8.09 -7.87
N PRO A 260 6.51 9.16 -7.17
CA PRO A 260 6.89 9.10 -5.76
C PRO A 260 5.75 8.72 -4.82
N LEU A 261 4.48 8.82 -5.26
CA LEU A 261 3.33 8.41 -4.45
C LEU A 261 3.06 6.90 -4.48
N GLY A 262 3.76 6.16 -5.34
CA GLY A 262 3.71 4.71 -5.34
C GLY A 262 2.93 4.10 -6.49
N ARG A 263 2.34 2.92 -6.24
CA ARG A 263 1.72 2.09 -7.25
C ARG A 263 0.21 2.03 -7.03
N PHE A 264 -0.54 2.61 -7.96
CA PHE A 264 -1.99 2.76 -7.84
C PHE A 264 -2.72 1.66 -8.58
N PRO A 265 -3.74 0.99 -7.98
CA PRO A 265 -4.54 0.01 -8.70
C PRO A 265 -5.31 0.64 -9.86
N SER A 266 -5.42 -0.11 -10.95
CA SER A 266 -6.15 0.22 -12.17
C SER A 266 -7.09 -0.93 -12.53
N LEU A 267 -8.32 -0.62 -12.89
CA LEU A 267 -9.31 -1.60 -13.33
C LEU A 267 -9.43 -1.57 -14.85
N GLN A 268 -9.23 -2.73 -15.49
CA GLN A 268 -9.27 -2.87 -16.94
C GLN A 268 -10.29 -3.97 -17.33
N PRO A 269 -11.10 -3.76 -18.38
CA PRO A 269 -11.94 -4.83 -18.92
C PRO A 269 -11.06 -5.92 -19.55
N VAL A 270 -11.56 -7.14 -19.64
CA VAL A 270 -10.88 -8.27 -20.29
C VAL A 270 -11.81 -8.91 -21.29
N SER A 271 -11.30 -9.13 -22.51
CA SER A 271 -11.96 -9.90 -23.56
C SER A 271 -11.15 -11.16 -23.85
N TRP A 272 -11.82 -12.32 -23.93
CA TRP A 272 -11.18 -13.56 -24.32
C TRP A 272 -11.12 -13.64 -25.87
N VAL A 273 -9.93 -13.50 -26.44
CA VAL A 273 -9.67 -13.53 -27.89
C VAL A 273 -8.78 -14.72 -28.19
N ASP A 274 -9.25 -15.66 -28.98
CA ASP A 274 -8.53 -16.91 -29.32
C ASP A 274 -8.02 -17.66 -28.09
N GLY A 275 -8.80 -17.60 -26.98
CA GLY A 275 -8.45 -18.22 -25.70
C GLY A 275 -7.38 -17.46 -24.91
N TRP A 276 -7.18 -16.18 -25.18
CA TRP A 276 -6.26 -15.30 -24.43
C TRP A 276 -7.00 -14.16 -23.74
N PRO A 277 -6.66 -13.84 -22.48
CA PRO A 277 -7.30 -12.77 -21.70
C PRO A 277 -6.72 -11.39 -22.09
N VAL A 278 -7.17 -10.84 -23.21
CA VAL A 278 -6.73 -9.53 -23.68
C VAL A 278 -7.35 -8.44 -22.80
N ALA A 279 -6.50 -7.70 -22.09
CA ALA A 279 -6.90 -6.67 -21.16
C ALA A 279 -7.02 -5.29 -21.82
N GLY A 280 -7.82 -4.41 -21.21
CA GLY A 280 -8.16 -3.11 -21.79
C GLY A 280 -9.04 -3.27 -23.03
N VAL A 281 -8.99 -2.30 -23.91
CA VAL A 281 -9.62 -2.37 -25.22
C VAL A 281 -8.54 -2.68 -26.26
N ASN A 282 -8.59 -3.86 -26.84
CA ASN A 282 -7.59 -4.35 -27.81
C ASN A 282 -6.14 -4.29 -27.28
N GLY A 283 -5.92 -4.63 -25.99
CA GLY A 283 -4.60 -4.61 -25.36
C GLY A 283 -4.10 -3.22 -24.99
N LYS A 284 -4.99 -2.22 -24.98
CA LYS A 284 -4.73 -0.85 -24.56
C LYS A 284 -5.53 -0.49 -23.32
N GLY A 285 -4.89 0.13 -22.34
CA GLY A 285 -5.54 0.53 -21.09
C GLY A 285 -6.64 1.57 -21.30
N VAL A 286 -7.69 1.45 -20.51
CA VAL A 286 -8.78 2.46 -20.49
C VAL A 286 -8.53 3.46 -19.37
N ILE A 287 -8.87 4.73 -19.62
CA ILE A 287 -8.86 5.80 -18.62
C ILE A 287 -10.26 5.90 -18.00
N THR A 288 -11.27 6.21 -18.78
CA THR A 288 -12.67 6.23 -18.35
C THR A 288 -13.42 5.15 -19.11
N TYR A 289 -14.19 4.34 -18.39
CA TYR A 289 -14.92 3.22 -18.97
C TYR A 289 -16.22 2.94 -18.20
N LYS A 290 -17.10 2.12 -18.79
CA LYS A 290 -18.30 1.64 -18.09
C LYS A 290 -17.91 0.80 -16.87
N LYS A 291 -18.68 0.91 -15.80
CA LYS A 291 -18.50 0.06 -14.62
C LYS A 291 -18.79 -1.42 -14.96
N PRO A 292 -18.16 -2.38 -14.22
CA PRO A 292 -18.52 -3.79 -14.32
C PRO A 292 -20.02 -4.02 -14.08
N ASP A 293 -20.60 -4.90 -14.88
CA ASP A 293 -21.94 -5.42 -14.58
C ASP A 293 -21.84 -6.48 -13.48
N VAL A 294 -22.42 -6.18 -12.34
CA VAL A 294 -22.53 -7.08 -11.17
C VAL A 294 -24.00 -7.37 -10.83
N GLY A 295 -24.94 -7.01 -11.75
CA GLY A 295 -26.37 -7.22 -11.58
C GLY A 295 -27.06 -6.22 -10.62
N LYS A 296 -26.31 -5.33 -9.98
CA LYS A 296 -26.81 -4.32 -9.03
C LYS A 296 -26.01 -3.02 -9.16
N VAL A 297 -26.60 -1.93 -8.72
CA VAL A 297 -25.95 -0.62 -8.62
C VAL A 297 -25.61 -0.34 -7.16
N TYR A 298 -24.38 0.04 -6.90
CA TYR A 298 -23.89 0.38 -5.57
C TYR A 298 -23.55 1.88 -5.48
N PRO A 299 -23.72 2.50 -4.29
CA PRO A 299 -23.39 3.90 -4.11
C PRO A 299 -21.88 4.14 -4.18
N VAL A 300 -21.53 5.36 -4.57
CA VAL A 300 -20.14 5.83 -4.52
C VAL A 300 -19.61 5.73 -3.10
N LYS A 301 -18.41 5.14 -2.96
CA LYS A 301 -17.68 5.06 -1.70
C LYS A 301 -16.31 5.72 -1.83
N GLN A 302 -15.84 6.25 -0.72
CA GLN A 302 -14.52 6.84 -0.57
C GLN A 302 -13.82 6.24 0.65
N LEU A 303 -12.55 5.88 0.48
CA LEU A 303 -11.71 5.45 1.59
C LEU A 303 -11.47 6.63 2.55
N PRO A 304 -11.48 6.39 3.88
CA PRO A 304 -11.20 7.44 4.87
C PRO A 304 -9.77 7.95 4.71
N LYS A 305 -9.59 9.26 4.90
CA LYS A 305 -8.31 9.97 4.75
C LYS A 305 -7.98 10.86 5.94
N SER A 306 -9.00 11.54 6.46
CA SER A 306 -8.86 12.43 7.62
C SER A 306 -9.28 11.70 8.89
N ASP A 307 -8.83 12.21 10.05
CA ASP A 307 -9.15 11.64 11.35
C ASP A 307 -9.16 12.74 12.41
N ASP A 308 -10.21 12.78 13.22
CA ASP A 308 -10.36 13.70 14.35
C ASP A 308 -9.85 13.07 15.67
N PHE A 309 -9.41 11.81 15.61
CA PHE A 309 -8.98 11.02 16.77
C PHE A 309 -9.99 10.92 17.91
N ASP A 310 -11.27 11.08 17.61
CA ASP A 310 -12.37 11.00 18.58
C ASP A 310 -12.68 9.55 19.00
N GLY A 311 -12.23 8.57 18.24
CA GLY A 311 -12.43 7.16 18.50
C GLY A 311 -11.48 6.61 19.56
N THR A 312 -11.77 5.39 20.04
CA THR A 312 -10.90 4.63 20.92
C THR A 312 -9.89 3.74 20.18
N ASN A 313 -10.07 3.58 18.87
CA ASN A 313 -9.22 2.80 17.98
C ASN A 313 -8.86 3.64 16.76
N LEU A 314 -7.66 3.40 16.24
CA LEU A 314 -7.24 3.98 14.95
C LEU A 314 -8.07 3.38 13.81
N GLY A 315 -8.44 4.21 12.84
CA GLY A 315 -9.02 3.76 11.58
C GLY A 315 -8.01 2.96 10.75
N MET A 316 -8.51 2.09 9.88
CA MET A 316 -7.65 1.22 9.05
C MET A 316 -6.86 1.97 7.96
N GLN A 317 -7.11 3.26 7.75
CA GLN A 317 -6.26 4.11 6.90
C GLN A 317 -4.87 4.33 7.50
N TRP A 318 -4.73 4.16 8.82
CA TRP A 318 -3.47 4.33 9.52
C TRP A 318 -2.67 3.04 9.62
N GLY A 319 -1.35 3.16 9.56
CA GLY A 319 -0.42 2.08 9.86
C GLY A 319 0.87 2.64 10.46
N TRP A 320 1.45 1.89 11.38
CA TRP A 320 2.70 2.28 12.02
C TRP A 320 3.89 1.93 11.14
N ASN A 321 4.89 2.78 11.15
CA ASN A 321 6.19 2.46 10.57
C ASN A 321 6.86 1.38 11.42
N HIS A 322 6.88 0.13 10.92
CA HIS A 322 7.23 -1.07 11.68
C HIS A 322 6.18 -1.39 12.77
N ASN A 323 6.53 -2.25 13.74
CA ASN A 323 5.63 -2.51 14.85
C ASN A 323 5.54 -1.30 15.79
N PRO A 324 4.35 -0.95 16.29
CA PRO A 324 4.24 0.06 17.32
C PRO A 324 4.67 -0.47 18.69
N ASP A 325 5.21 0.40 19.54
CA ASP A 325 5.28 0.20 20.98
C ASP A 325 3.92 0.63 21.58
N PRO A 326 3.09 -0.33 22.03
CA PRO A 326 1.73 -0.03 22.48
C PRO A 326 1.70 0.81 23.78
N GLY A 327 2.79 0.83 24.53
CA GLY A 327 2.92 1.65 25.74
C GLY A 327 3.28 3.11 25.48
N LYS A 328 3.49 3.49 24.21
CA LYS A 328 3.99 4.82 23.83
C LYS A 328 3.08 5.61 22.91
N TRP A 329 1.83 5.22 22.83
CA TRP A 329 0.76 5.99 22.17
C TRP A 329 -0.59 5.75 22.83
N SER A 330 -1.54 6.68 22.65
CA SER A 330 -2.88 6.54 23.20
C SER A 330 -3.90 7.44 22.50
N LEU A 331 -5.13 6.93 22.33
CA LEU A 331 -6.33 7.71 21.99
C LEU A 331 -7.23 7.97 23.20
N THR A 332 -6.91 7.36 24.37
CA THR A 332 -7.80 7.38 25.53
C THR A 332 -7.24 8.15 26.72
N GLN A 333 -5.93 8.36 26.82
CA GLN A 333 -5.33 9.19 27.88
C GLN A 333 -5.77 10.66 27.80
N ARG A 334 -6.05 11.12 26.57
CA ARG A 334 -6.69 12.41 26.29
C ARG A 334 -7.70 12.18 25.15
N PRO A 335 -8.98 11.97 25.45
CA PRO A 335 -10.00 11.74 24.44
C PRO A 335 -10.04 12.87 23.39
N GLY A 336 -10.19 12.50 22.12
CA GLY A 336 -10.14 13.45 21.00
C GLY A 336 -8.74 13.81 20.52
N TYR A 337 -7.70 13.11 21.01
CA TYR A 337 -6.32 13.35 20.62
C TYR A 337 -5.55 12.05 20.42
N LEU A 338 -4.67 12.04 19.42
CA LEU A 338 -3.62 11.05 19.33
C LEU A 338 -2.42 11.53 20.16
N ARG A 339 -2.13 10.85 21.26
CA ARG A 339 -0.92 11.09 22.07
C ARG A 339 0.22 10.19 21.60
N LEU A 340 1.38 10.78 21.29
CA LEU A 340 2.62 10.09 21.03
C LEU A 340 3.66 10.40 22.10
N ILE A 341 4.16 9.35 22.77
CA ILE A 341 5.09 9.43 23.89
C ILE A 341 6.45 8.94 23.44
N THR A 342 7.52 9.68 23.74
CA THR A 342 8.87 9.24 23.42
C THR A 342 9.28 8.03 24.27
N GLY A 343 9.75 6.96 23.64
CA GLY A 343 10.02 5.67 24.29
C GLY A 343 11.51 5.30 24.39
N LYS A 344 12.28 5.61 23.39
CA LYS A 344 13.73 5.41 23.36
C LYS A 344 14.43 6.58 22.71
N VAL A 345 15.73 6.71 23.01
CA VAL A 345 16.58 7.73 22.37
C VAL A 345 17.03 7.21 21.02
N VAL A 346 16.81 8.00 19.98
CA VAL A 346 17.24 7.70 18.61
C VAL A 346 17.89 8.93 17.98
N LYS A 347 18.64 8.74 16.92
CA LYS A 347 19.36 9.83 16.25
C LYS A 347 18.53 10.47 15.13
N THR A 348 17.73 9.65 14.44
CA THR A 348 17.00 10.05 13.24
C THR A 348 15.57 9.51 13.26
N LEU A 349 14.72 10.10 12.44
CA LEU A 349 13.33 9.65 12.24
C LEU A 349 13.25 8.19 11.77
N THR A 350 14.21 7.71 10.98
CA THR A 350 14.21 6.35 10.44
C THR A 350 14.39 5.26 11.51
N GLU A 351 14.89 5.62 12.68
CA GLU A 351 15.06 4.73 13.83
C GLU A 351 13.92 4.86 14.85
N ALA A 352 13.01 5.84 14.65
CA ALA A 352 11.99 6.22 15.60
C ALA A 352 10.80 5.25 15.56
N PRO A 353 10.45 4.55 16.66
CA PRO A 353 9.20 3.84 16.77
C PRO A 353 8.01 4.81 16.83
N ASN A 354 6.82 4.28 16.58
CA ASN A 354 5.56 5.02 16.66
C ASN A 354 5.45 6.25 15.75
N MET A 355 5.98 6.17 14.54
CA MET A 355 5.55 7.05 13.46
C MET A 355 4.26 6.48 12.86
N LEU A 356 3.16 7.19 13.03
CA LEU A 356 1.85 6.82 12.48
C LEU A 356 1.72 7.34 11.06
N THR A 357 1.58 6.43 10.10
CA THR A 357 1.65 6.78 8.68
C THR A 357 0.31 6.61 7.97
N GLN A 358 0.13 7.40 6.93
CA GLN A 358 -0.99 7.28 6.00
C GLN A 358 -0.53 7.51 4.56
N ARG A 359 -1.16 6.78 3.60
CA ARG A 359 -0.95 6.97 2.16
C ARG A 359 -1.51 8.32 1.73
N PRO A 360 -0.75 9.18 1.04
CA PRO A 360 -1.32 10.30 0.32
C PRO A 360 -2.25 9.81 -0.80
N PHE A 361 -3.39 10.47 -0.97
CA PHE A 361 -4.28 10.27 -2.11
C PHE A 361 -4.02 11.38 -3.13
N ALA A 362 -3.72 10.99 -4.36
CA ALA A 362 -3.56 11.93 -5.45
C ALA A 362 -4.92 12.44 -5.94
N HIS A 363 -4.95 13.66 -6.41
CA HIS A 363 -6.08 14.16 -7.18
C HIS A 363 -6.05 13.59 -8.60
N TYR A 364 -7.23 13.41 -9.20
CA TYR A 364 -7.33 13.03 -10.63
C TYR A 364 -6.87 14.17 -11.55
N ASP A 365 -6.95 15.40 -11.07
CA ASP A 365 -6.26 16.54 -11.68
C ASP A 365 -4.86 16.67 -11.06
N HIS A 366 -3.85 16.39 -11.85
CA HIS A 366 -2.46 16.37 -11.40
C HIS A 366 -1.89 17.76 -11.06
N ASP A 367 -2.58 18.84 -11.44
CA ASP A 367 -2.21 20.20 -11.08
C ASP A 367 -2.65 20.56 -9.65
N ILE A 368 -3.53 19.77 -9.05
CA ILE A 368 -3.98 19.94 -7.66
C ILE A 368 -3.07 19.14 -6.73
N PRO A 369 -2.34 19.79 -5.80
CA PRO A 369 -1.49 19.09 -4.85
C PRO A 369 -2.29 18.38 -3.76
N THR A 370 -1.72 17.31 -3.22
CA THR A 370 -2.25 16.66 -2.01
C THR A 370 -1.73 17.38 -0.77
N ILE A 371 -2.60 17.78 0.11
CA ILE A 371 -2.26 18.59 1.29
C ILE A 371 -2.60 17.82 2.56
N GLY A 372 -1.59 17.49 3.37
CA GLY A 372 -1.76 16.97 4.72
C GLY A 372 -1.57 18.08 5.75
N THR A 373 -2.51 18.23 6.67
CA THR A 373 -2.45 19.24 7.75
C THR A 373 -2.81 18.61 9.08
N THR A 374 -2.10 18.96 10.13
CA THR A 374 -2.40 18.51 11.51
C THR A 374 -2.26 19.68 12.49
N LYS A 375 -2.99 19.59 13.60
CA LYS A 375 -2.82 20.45 14.77
C LYS A 375 -2.13 19.66 15.87
N VAL A 376 -1.04 20.17 16.39
CA VAL A 376 -0.26 19.52 17.44
C VAL A 376 -0.07 20.45 18.66
N GLU A 377 -0.23 19.87 19.84
CA GLU A 377 0.06 20.50 21.13
C GLU A 377 1.33 19.89 21.73
N VAL A 378 2.27 20.76 22.14
CA VAL A 378 3.64 20.37 22.48
C VAL A 378 4.07 20.78 23.89
N VAL A 379 3.12 21.17 24.75
CA VAL A 379 3.38 21.64 26.10
C VAL A 379 4.16 20.63 26.96
N SER A 380 4.01 19.34 26.69
CA SER A 380 4.59 18.25 27.49
C SER A 380 5.84 17.63 26.89
N MET A 381 6.42 18.25 25.89
CA MET A 381 7.74 17.85 25.36
C MET A 381 8.84 18.02 26.40
N LYS A 382 9.84 17.16 26.35
CA LYS A 382 11.08 17.24 27.10
C LYS A 382 12.25 17.67 26.20
N ASP A 383 13.31 18.18 26.83
CA ASP A 383 14.51 18.54 26.10
C ASP A 383 15.06 17.33 25.30
N GLY A 384 15.24 17.53 24.01
CA GLY A 384 15.63 16.51 23.03
C GLY A 384 14.47 15.89 22.25
N ASP A 385 13.20 16.17 22.62
CA ASP A 385 12.04 15.69 21.86
C ASP A 385 11.90 16.44 20.52
N VAL A 386 11.51 15.68 19.48
CA VAL A 386 11.22 16.18 18.13
C VAL A 386 9.90 15.55 17.70
N GLY A 387 8.86 16.36 17.52
CA GLY A 387 7.54 15.89 17.15
C GLY A 387 6.89 16.70 16.03
N GLY A 388 6.27 16.05 15.06
CA GLY A 388 5.68 16.74 13.93
C GLY A 388 5.11 15.88 12.82
N LEU A 389 5.19 16.40 11.60
CA LEU A 389 4.63 15.85 10.36
C LEU A 389 5.74 15.59 9.35
N ALA A 390 5.86 14.35 8.91
CA ALA A 390 6.81 13.91 7.89
C ALA A 390 6.14 13.64 6.54
N VAL A 391 6.93 13.75 5.47
CA VAL A 391 6.76 13.07 4.19
C VAL A 391 7.88 12.04 4.11
N PHE A 392 7.50 10.77 4.23
CA PHE A 392 8.45 9.70 4.51
C PHE A 392 8.62 8.74 3.34
N GLN A 393 9.82 8.69 2.86
CA GLN A 393 10.42 7.70 1.95
C GLN A 393 11.95 7.84 2.06
N ASP A 394 12.71 7.53 1.07
CA ASP A 394 14.15 7.77 0.95
C ASP A 394 14.41 8.57 -0.35
N PRO A 395 14.74 9.87 -0.26
CA PRO A 395 14.88 10.69 0.95
C PRO A 395 13.54 11.02 1.62
N TYR A 396 13.60 11.39 2.90
CA TYR A 396 12.48 11.91 3.67
C TYR A 396 12.71 13.36 4.09
N ALA A 397 11.63 14.07 4.42
CA ALA A 397 11.72 15.36 5.09
C ALA A 397 10.56 15.52 6.08
N TYR A 398 10.73 16.43 7.03
CA TYR A 398 9.67 16.75 7.98
C TYR A 398 9.73 18.19 8.47
N ILE A 399 8.57 18.66 8.93
CA ILE A 399 8.40 19.83 9.77
C ILE A 399 8.04 19.37 11.17
N ALA A 400 8.70 19.93 12.19
CA ALA A 400 8.50 19.48 13.57
C ALA A 400 8.75 20.63 14.57
N ILE A 401 8.29 20.42 15.79
CA ILE A 401 8.71 21.19 16.95
C ILE A 401 9.83 20.42 17.64
N LYS A 402 10.95 21.08 17.89
CA LYS A 402 12.06 20.59 18.69
C LYS A 402 12.11 21.33 20.01
N GLN A 403 12.09 20.60 21.12
CA GLN A 403 12.32 21.11 22.46
C GLN A 403 13.80 20.97 22.79
N GLU A 404 14.48 22.08 23.16
CA GLU A 404 15.90 22.07 23.54
C GLU A 404 16.20 23.20 24.52
N LYS A 405 16.85 22.87 25.65
CA LYS A 405 17.26 23.80 26.70
C LYS A 405 16.11 24.72 27.16
N GLY A 406 14.93 24.15 27.34
CA GLY A 406 13.74 24.86 27.77
C GLY A 406 13.07 25.72 26.72
N SER A 407 13.58 25.75 25.48
CA SER A 407 13.03 26.53 24.36
C SER A 407 12.49 25.61 23.28
N ARG A 408 11.52 26.09 22.51
CA ARG A 408 10.96 25.38 21.36
C ARG A 408 11.22 26.10 20.08
N ASN A 409 11.59 25.32 19.06
CA ASN A 409 11.76 25.82 17.71
C ASN A 409 10.93 24.99 16.75
N ILE A 410 10.34 25.63 15.76
CA ILE A 410 9.81 24.94 14.57
C ILE A 410 11.00 24.72 13.65
N ILE A 411 11.23 23.47 13.27
CA ILE A 411 12.35 23.08 12.43
C ILE A 411 11.85 22.39 11.16
N MET A 412 12.63 22.52 10.09
CA MET A 412 12.49 21.70 8.90
C MET A 412 13.78 20.93 8.67
N VAL A 413 13.64 19.63 8.53
CA VAL A 413 14.74 18.70 8.25
C VAL A 413 14.49 18.04 6.90
N ASN A 414 15.51 18.00 6.05
CA ASN A 414 15.47 17.36 4.75
C ASN A 414 16.63 16.36 4.65
N ASN A 415 16.30 15.10 4.43
CA ASN A 415 17.26 13.99 4.34
C ASN A 415 18.25 13.94 5.51
N GLY A 416 17.75 14.16 6.73
CA GLY A 416 18.55 14.15 7.95
C GLY A 416 19.30 15.46 8.27
N GLU A 417 19.27 16.44 7.38
CA GLU A 417 19.92 17.75 7.57
C GLU A 417 18.93 18.80 8.08
N LEU A 418 19.31 19.54 9.11
CA LEU A 418 18.53 20.69 9.58
C LEU A 418 18.67 21.85 8.57
N ILE A 419 17.58 22.17 7.89
CA ILE A 419 17.56 23.20 6.85
C ILE A 419 17.15 24.56 7.42
N ALA A 420 16.16 24.57 8.32
CA ALA A 420 15.66 25.82 8.90
C ALA A 420 15.19 25.60 10.34
N SER A 421 15.29 26.67 11.14
CA SER A 421 14.83 26.70 12.52
C SER A 421 14.36 28.11 12.87
N VAL A 422 13.13 28.21 13.40
CA VAL A 422 12.54 29.45 13.88
C VAL A 422 12.00 29.26 15.28
N PRO A 423 12.07 30.25 16.20
CA PRO A 423 11.44 30.13 17.52
C PRO A 423 9.95 29.87 17.40
N SER A 424 9.41 28.95 18.22
CA SER A 424 7.96 28.74 18.33
C SER A 424 7.35 29.75 19.29
N GLU A 425 6.30 30.45 18.83
CA GLU A 425 5.58 31.45 19.60
C GLU A 425 4.41 30.87 20.39
N SER A 426 4.11 29.56 20.23
CA SER A 426 2.94 28.89 20.81
C SER A 426 3.22 27.45 21.16
N ASP A 427 2.49 26.93 22.15
CA ASP A 427 2.44 25.50 22.48
C ASP A 427 1.48 24.72 21.56
N THR A 428 0.71 25.42 20.74
CA THR A 428 -0.18 24.85 19.71
C THR A 428 0.25 25.33 18.34
N VAL A 429 0.57 24.41 17.46
CA VAL A 429 1.06 24.69 16.11
C VAL A 429 0.30 23.85 15.10
N TYR A 430 -0.01 24.44 13.96
CA TYR A 430 -0.55 23.74 12.79
C TYR A 430 0.61 23.48 11.83
N LEU A 431 0.75 22.22 11.43
CA LEU A 431 1.80 21.77 10.51
C LEU A 431 1.16 21.27 9.22
N ARG A 432 1.75 21.64 8.10
CA ARG A 432 1.25 21.31 6.77
C ARG A 432 2.37 20.82 5.88
N ALA A 433 2.09 19.75 5.11
CA ALA A 433 2.92 19.31 3.99
C ALA A 433 2.07 19.31 2.71
N ILE A 434 2.61 19.89 1.64
CA ILE A 434 1.97 20.04 0.34
C ILE A 434 2.78 19.23 -0.66
N LEU A 435 2.16 18.20 -1.25
CA LEU A 435 2.79 17.27 -2.17
C LEU A 435 2.29 17.55 -3.59
N SER A 436 3.19 17.95 -4.47
CA SER A 436 2.91 18.14 -5.89
C SER A 436 3.24 16.89 -6.69
N ASN A 437 2.24 16.30 -7.33
CA ASN A 437 2.45 15.18 -8.25
C ASN A 437 3.13 15.61 -9.55
N ARG A 438 2.98 16.87 -9.91
CA ARG A 438 3.52 17.42 -11.16
C ARG A 438 5.03 17.64 -11.08
N THR A 439 5.50 18.25 -9.98
CA THR A 439 6.93 18.52 -9.77
C THR A 439 7.63 17.44 -8.96
N GLU A 440 6.86 16.50 -8.42
CA GLU A 440 7.33 15.45 -7.50
C GLU A 440 8.04 16.04 -6.26
N GLU A 441 7.56 17.18 -5.80
CA GLU A 441 8.13 17.92 -4.66
C GLU A 441 7.13 18.00 -3.50
N ALA A 442 7.67 18.04 -2.28
CA ALA A 442 6.92 18.39 -1.09
C ALA A 442 7.50 19.66 -0.44
N ILE A 443 6.62 20.57 -0.02
CA ILE A 443 6.95 21.76 0.75
C ILE A 443 6.25 21.73 2.10
N PHE A 444 6.83 22.45 3.07
CA PHE A 444 6.38 22.47 4.46
C PHE A 444 6.03 23.85 4.94
N GLU A 445 4.96 23.94 5.70
CA GLU A 445 4.44 25.20 6.24
C GLU A 445 3.96 25.01 7.68
N TYR A 446 3.99 26.08 8.46
CA TYR A 446 3.40 26.13 9.80
C TYR A 446 2.46 27.33 9.95
N SER A 447 1.57 27.23 10.92
CA SER A 447 0.63 28.29 11.28
C SER A 447 0.33 28.27 12.78
N TYR A 448 -0.07 29.41 13.34
CA TYR A 448 -0.58 29.51 14.70
C TYR A 448 -2.11 29.65 14.79
N ASP A 449 -2.78 29.91 13.66
CA ASP A 449 -4.23 30.18 13.61
C ASP A 449 -4.99 29.32 12.58
N ASN A 450 -4.29 28.40 11.88
CA ASN A 450 -4.81 27.58 10.78
C ASN A 450 -5.37 28.40 9.59
N LYS A 451 -4.97 29.65 9.46
CA LYS A 451 -5.40 30.55 8.38
C LYS A 451 -4.21 31.07 7.60
N VAL A 452 -3.24 31.65 8.30
CA VAL A 452 -2.01 32.16 7.70
C VAL A 452 -0.92 31.13 7.90
N PHE A 453 -0.37 30.65 6.79
CA PHE A 453 0.69 29.65 6.79
C PHE A 453 2.00 30.26 6.30
N TYR A 454 3.09 29.92 6.98
CA TYR A 454 4.43 30.35 6.68
C TYR A 454 5.26 29.18 6.19
N ARG A 455 5.83 29.30 4.98
CA ARG A 455 6.76 28.31 4.46
C ARG A 455 8.04 28.29 5.28
N ILE A 456 8.58 27.07 5.49
CA ILE A 456 9.84 26.87 6.19
C ILE A 456 10.73 25.88 5.42
N GLY A 457 12.01 26.21 5.31
CA GLY A 457 13.03 25.37 4.66
C GLY A 457 12.89 25.31 3.13
N ASN A 458 13.43 24.26 2.58
CA ASN A 458 13.44 23.98 1.15
C ASN A 458 12.42 22.88 0.78
N GLU A 459 12.27 22.61 -0.50
CA GLU A 459 11.48 21.48 -1.01
C GLU A 459 12.21 20.16 -0.84
N LEU A 460 11.45 19.10 -0.51
CA LEU A 460 11.87 17.72 -0.66
C LEU A 460 11.62 17.29 -2.11
N GLN A 461 12.65 16.88 -2.83
CA GLN A 461 12.46 16.14 -4.06
C GLN A 461 12.05 14.70 -3.69
N MET A 462 10.76 14.40 -3.81
CA MET A 462 10.25 13.07 -3.52
C MET A 462 10.75 12.07 -4.54
N ARG A 463 10.97 10.83 -4.10
CA ARG A 463 11.38 9.70 -4.93
C ARG A 463 10.63 8.44 -4.50
N PHE A 464 10.56 7.46 -5.39
CA PHE A 464 10.21 6.10 -5.07
C PHE A 464 11.49 5.27 -5.07
N ASN A 465 12.09 5.07 -3.90
CA ASN A 465 13.32 4.31 -3.76
C ASN A 465 13.02 2.88 -3.28
N LEU A 466 13.67 1.90 -3.89
CA LEU A 466 13.51 0.49 -3.55
C LEU A 466 14.05 0.12 -2.16
N THR A 467 14.88 0.97 -1.56
CA THR A 467 15.32 0.79 -0.17
C THR A 467 14.17 0.83 0.84
N VAL A 468 13.08 1.56 0.52
CA VAL A 468 11.84 1.62 1.30
C VAL A 468 10.71 0.84 0.62
N PHE A 469 10.63 0.92 -0.70
CA PHE A 469 9.74 0.19 -1.58
C PHE A 469 8.24 0.39 -1.31
N THR A 470 7.89 1.55 -0.80
CA THR A 470 6.51 2.06 -0.71
C THR A 470 6.43 3.45 -1.30
N GLY A 471 5.23 3.93 -1.64
CA GLY A 471 5.04 5.35 -1.92
C GLY A 471 5.39 6.21 -0.71
N ASN A 472 5.67 7.49 -0.96
CA ASN A 472 5.81 8.47 0.12
C ASN A 472 4.55 8.46 1.00
N LYS A 473 4.72 8.63 2.31
CA LYS A 473 3.63 8.63 3.28
C LYS A 473 3.67 9.90 4.12
N PHE A 474 2.50 10.39 4.51
CA PHE A 474 2.43 11.29 5.66
C PHE A 474 2.74 10.51 6.93
N GLY A 475 3.48 11.10 7.86
CA GLY A 475 3.81 10.49 9.15
C GLY A 475 3.65 11.46 10.31
N LEU A 476 2.86 11.10 11.31
CA LEU A 476 2.81 11.80 12.60
C LEU A 476 3.78 11.11 13.55
N PHE A 477 4.66 11.88 14.18
CA PHE A 477 5.74 11.30 14.97
C PHE A 477 6.11 12.15 16.19
N ASN A 478 6.75 11.49 17.15
CA ASN A 478 7.45 12.13 18.25
C ASN A 478 8.58 11.22 18.74
N TYR A 479 9.82 11.66 18.65
CA TYR A 479 10.97 10.90 19.13
C TYR A 479 11.90 11.73 20.00
N ALA A 480 12.69 11.06 20.83
CA ALA A 480 13.64 11.70 21.72
C ALA A 480 15.08 11.54 21.23
N THR A 481 15.85 12.62 21.25
CA THR A 481 17.32 12.62 21.09
C THR A 481 18.05 12.73 22.44
N GLY A 482 17.30 13.03 23.49
CA GLY A 482 17.75 13.10 24.88
C GLY A 482 16.97 12.15 25.80
N LYS A 483 16.49 12.63 26.92
CA LYS A 483 15.75 11.80 27.89
C LYS A 483 14.31 11.56 27.42
N PRO A 484 13.87 10.28 27.27
CA PRO A 484 12.51 9.97 26.80
C PRO A 484 11.44 10.25 27.87
N GLY A 485 10.15 10.13 27.47
CA GLY A 485 8.98 10.28 28.31
C GLY A 485 8.27 11.63 28.17
N GLY A 486 8.69 12.50 27.26
CA GLY A 486 7.88 13.61 26.80
C GLY A 486 6.81 13.15 25.82
N TYR A 487 5.78 13.95 25.60
CA TYR A 487 4.73 13.62 24.65
C TYR A 487 4.20 14.84 23.92
N VAL A 488 3.59 14.58 22.78
CA VAL A 488 2.80 15.51 21.98
C VAL A 488 1.40 14.96 21.76
N ASP A 489 0.44 15.85 21.58
CA ASP A 489 -0.96 15.52 21.33
C ASP A 489 -1.37 16.09 19.97
N PHE A 490 -1.74 15.22 19.03
CA PHE A 490 -2.32 15.61 17.75
C PHE A 490 -3.84 15.63 17.88
N ASP A 491 -4.45 16.78 17.60
CA ASP A 491 -5.91 16.98 17.69
C ASP A 491 -6.63 16.31 16.51
N TRP A 492 -6.10 16.49 15.31
CA TRP A 492 -6.65 15.93 14.09
C TRP A 492 -5.60 15.89 12.98
N PHE A 493 -5.90 15.10 11.95
CA PHE A 493 -5.19 15.12 10.67
C PHE A 493 -6.21 15.24 9.54
N THR A 494 -5.99 16.14 8.59
CA THR A 494 -6.81 16.28 7.39
C THR A 494 -5.98 16.09 6.13
N MET A 495 -6.59 15.46 5.14
CA MET A 495 -6.01 15.32 3.81
C MET A 495 -6.97 15.91 2.77
N LYS A 496 -6.48 16.86 1.98
CA LYS A 496 -7.22 17.55 0.93
C LYS A 496 -6.49 17.48 -0.38
#